data_21486098e53a675a096febf0208c8f5b
#
_entry.id   21486098e53a675a096febf0208c8f5b
#
_cell.length_a   1.000
_cell.length_b   1.000
_cell.length_c   1.000
_cell.angle_alpha   90.00
_cell.angle_beta   90.00
_cell.angle_gamma   90.00
#
_symmetry.space_group_name_H-M   'P 1'
#
loop_
_entity.id
_entity.type
_entity.pdbx_description
1 polymer ?
#
loop_
_entity_poly.entity_id
_entity_poly.type
_entity_poly.pdbx_seq_one_letter_code
_entity_poly.pdbx_strand_id
1 'polypeptide(L)'
;MEFKHTFDGKRLKNHVIRKATVVNPEFCEGLCFMESNCDSYNLKKSAMSDGKFTCELNNATFEGQKGKMETDPRYLYRGIEVR
;
A
#
# COMPACT_ATOMS: atom_id res chain seq x y z
N MET A 1 4.22 14.44 4.40
CA MET A 1 3.66 13.37 3.52
C MET A 1 2.21 13.16 3.87
N GLU A 2 1.34 13.20 2.89
CA GLU A 2 -0.07 12.92 3.07
C GLU A 2 -0.53 11.88 2.08
N PHE A 3 -1.35 10.94 2.53
CA PHE A 3 -1.94 9.92 1.67
C PHE A 3 -3.29 10.44 1.18
N LYS A 4 -3.29 10.96 -0.04
CA LYS A 4 -4.46 11.64 -0.60
C LYS A 4 -5.35 10.76 -1.46
N HIS A 5 -4.81 9.65 -1.95
CA HIS A 5 -5.56 8.76 -2.84
C HIS A 5 -5.78 7.42 -2.16
N THR A 6 -7.04 7.04 -2.01
CA THR A 6 -7.41 5.76 -1.42
C THR A 6 -8.32 5.04 -2.40
N PHE A 7 -7.93 3.82 -2.79
CA PHE A 7 -8.72 3.01 -3.71
C PHE A 7 -8.98 1.65 -3.08
N ASP A 8 -10.18 1.45 -2.62
CA ASP A 8 -10.62 0.16 -2.07
C ASP A 8 -10.78 -0.84 -3.21
N GLY A 9 -10.27 -2.04 -3.01
CA GLY A 9 -10.35 -3.08 -4.03
C GLY A 9 -9.32 -2.93 -5.14
N LYS A 10 -8.24 -2.20 -4.89
CA LYS A 10 -7.17 -2.00 -5.86
C LYS A 10 -5.82 -2.31 -5.21
N ARG A 11 -4.88 -2.72 -6.06
CA ARG A 11 -3.51 -3.05 -5.65
C ARG A 11 -2.56 -2.60 -6.74
N LEU A 12 -1.50 -1.90 -6.36
CA LEU A 12 -0.45 -1.52 -7.30
C LEU A 12 0.54 -2.68 -7.41
N LYS A 13 0.80 -3.15 -8.64
CA LYS A 13 1.68 -4.30 -8.88
C LYS A 13 3.05 -3.85 -9.35
N ASN A 14 4.02 -4.73 -9.15
CA ASN A 14 5.37 -4.63 -9.73
C ASN A 14 6.23 -3.50 -9.16
N HIS A 15 5.82 -2.86 -8.09
CA HIS A 15 6.58 -1.76 -7.50
C HIS A 15 6.77 -1.95 -5.99
N VAL A 16 6.53 -3.15 -5.50
CA VAL A 16 6.72 -3.46 -4.08
C VAL A 16 8.21 -3.51 -3.78
N ILE A 17 8.66 -2.64 -2.89
CA ILE A 17 10.05 -2.62 -2.45
C ILE A 17 10.25 -3.30 -1.10
N ARG A 18 9.17 -3.49 -0.35
CA ARG A 18 9.22 -4.15 0.94
C ARG A 18 7.84 -4.72 1.28
N LYS A 19 7.84 -5.93 1.81
CA LYS A 19 6.63 -6.54 2.33
C LYS A 19 6.83 -6.77 3.82
N ALA A 20 5.83 -6.40 4.61
CA ALA A 20 5.89 -6.52 6.07
C ALA A 20 4.56 -7.00 6.61
N THR A 21 4.58 -7.53 7.82
CA THR A 21 3.36 -7.83 8.56
C THR A 21 3.21 -6.83 9.68
N VAL A 22 1.98 -6.35 9.87
CA VAL A 22 1.69 -5.33 10.88
C VAL A 22 0.53 -5.81 11.75
N VAL A 23 0.56 -5.42 13.03
CA VAL A 23 -0.49 -5.84 13.97
C VAL A 23 -1.77 -5.03 13.81
N ASN A 24 -1.71 -3.94 13.07
CA ASN A 24 -2.79 -2.98 12.95
C ASN A 24 -2.63 -2.27 11.60
N PRO A 25 -3.72 -2.05 10.84
CA PRO A 25 -3.62 -1.42 9.51
C PRO A 25 -2.93 -0.07 9.49
N GLU A 26 -3.05 0.72 10.55
CA GLU A 26 -2.43 2.05 10.63
C GLU A 26 -0.91 1.97 10.60
N PHE A 27 -0.33 0.86 11.03
CA PHE A 27 1.12 0.68 11.01
C PHE A 27 1.66 0.58 9.59
N CYS A 28 0.83 0.16 8.62
CA CYS A 28 1.24 0.12 7.23
C CYS A 28 1.54 1.53 6.72
N GLU A 29 0.68 2.48 7.03
CA GLU A 29 0.92 3.89 6.70
C GLU A 29 2.18 4.41 7.40
N GLY A 30 2.36 4.08 8.67
CA GLY A 30 3.54 4.49 9.42
C GLY A 30 4.83 3.96 8.83
N LEU A 31 4.84 2.70 8.39
CA LEU A 31 6.02 2.12 7.73
C LEU A 31 6.35 2.85 6.43
N CYS A 32 5.34 3.16 5.63
CA CYS A 32 5.55 3.89 4.40
C CYS A 32 6.07 5.30 4.68
N PHE A 33 5.54 5.94 5.70
CA PHE A 33 5.99 7.28 6.10
C PHE A 33 7.48 7.27 6.47
N MET A 34 7.95 6.21 7.12
CA MET A 34 9.34 6.10 7.57
C MET A 34 10.30 5.61 6.48
N GLU A 35 9.78 5.02 5.42
CA GLU A 35 10.60 4.52 4.32
C GLU A 35 10.76 5.61 3.27
N SER A 36 11.98 6.12 3.09
CA SER A 36 12.24 7.26 2.21
C SER A 36 11.81 7.03 0.77
N ASN A 37 11.79 5.79 0.31
CA ASN A 37 11.43 5.47 -1.06
C ASN A 37 9.98 5.02 -1.23
N CYS A 38 9.18 5.07 -0.16
CA CYS A 38 7.80 4.63 -0.22
C CYS A 38 6.88 5.76 -0.65
N ASP A 39 6.14 5.56 -1.73
CA ASP A 39 5.18 6.53 -2.26
C ASP A 39 3.73 6.05 -2.12
N SER A 40 3.54 4.77 -1.87
CA SER A 40 2.21 4.20 -1.68
C SER A 40 2.32 2.85 -0.98
N TYR A 41 1.19 2.32 -0.57
CA TYR A 41 1.18 0.98 -0.01
C TYR A 41 -0.10 0.24 -0.39
N ASN A 42 0.01 -1.09 -0.41
CA ASN A 42 -1.13 -1.98 -0.53
C ASN A 42 -1.32 -2.68 0.80
N LEU A 43 -2.52 -2.62 1.34
CA LEU A 43 -2.84 -3.29 2.59
C LEU A 43 -3.84 -4.41 2.28
N LYS A 44 -3.51 -5.63 2.67
CA LYS A 44 -4.45 -6.73 2.58
C LYS A 44 -5.47 -6.57 3.70
N LYS A 45 -6.75 -6.52 3.35
CA LYS A 45 -7.82 -6.13 4.28
C LYS A 45 -8.13 -7.19 5.34
N SER A 46 -7.86 -8.45 5.03
CA SER A 46 -8.14 -9.55 5.96
C SER A 46 -6.90 -9.91 6.73
N ALA A 47 -7.03 -10.04 8.04
CA ALA A 47 -5.93 -10.48 8.89
C ALA A 47 -5.59 -11.94 8.59
N MET A 48 -4.30 -12.28 8.75
CA MET A 48 -3.83 -13.65 8.73
C MET A 48 -4.29 -14.38 10.00
N SER A 49 -4.04 -15.68 10.07
CA SER A 49 -4.44 -16.49 11.21
C SER A 49 -3.87 -16.02 12.55
N ASP A 50 -2.72 -15.33 12.51
CA ASP A 50 -2.10 -14.78 13.71
C ASP A 50 -2.61 -13.37 14.07
N GLY A 51 -3.60 -12.87 13.34
CA GLY A 51 -4.18 -11.56 13.58
C GLY A 51 -3.43 -10.40 12.94
N LYS A 52 -2.34 -10.67 12.22
CA LYS A 52 -1.55 -9.63 11.58
C LYS A 52 -1.96 -9.43 10.13
N PHE A 53 -1.67 -8.23 9.62
CA PHE A 53 -2.04 -7.85 8.26
C PHE A 53 -0.80 -7.76 7.37
N THR A 54 -0.97 -8.08 6.09
CA THR A 54 0.10 -7.95 5.10
C THR A 54 0.12 -6.53 4.55
N CYS A 55 1.31 -5.92 4.59
CA CYS A 55 1.54 -4.55 4.11
C CYS A 55 2.62 -4.59 3.04
N GLU A 56 2.33 -4.02 1.87
CA GLU A 56 3.28 -3.93 0.76
C GLU A 56 3.60 -2.46 0.53
N LEU A 57 4.88 -2.10 0.66
CA LEU A 57 5.32 -0.73 0.41
C LEU A 57 5.79 -0.61 -1.04
N ASN A 58 5.31 0.41 -1.74
CA ASN A 58 5.61 0.62 -3.15
C ASN A 58 6.44 1.88 -3.35
N ASN A 59 7.32 1.84 -4.34
CA ASN A 59 8.14 3.02 -4.71
C ASN A 59 7.53 3.84 -5.84
N ALA A 60 6.24 3.68 -6.09
CA ALA A 60 5.53 4.41 -7.15
C ALA A 60 4.09 4.64 -6.70
N THR A 61 3.40 5.50 -7.44
CA THR A 61 1.97 5.72 -7.23
C THR A 61 1.20 5.30 -8.47
N PHE A 62 -0.13 5.22 -8.33
CA PHE A 62 -0.98 4.87 -9.47
C PHE A 62 -0.84 5.87 -10.62
N GLU A 63 -0.55 7.13 -10.31
CA GLU A 63 -0.45 8.17 -11.32
C GLU A 63 0.77 7.98 -12.21
N GLY A 64 1.88 7.56 -11.62
CA GLY A 64 3.10 7.34 -12.36
C GLY A 64 3.14 5.98 -13.07
N GLN A 65 2.23 5.08 -12.75
CA GLN A 65 2.25 3.71 -13.25
C GLN A 65 0.88 3.28 -13.74
N LYS A 66 0.36 4.02 -14.68
CA LYS A 66 -0.93 3.71 -15.29
C LYS A 66 -0.91 2.32 -15.89
N GLY A 67 -1.95 1.58 -15.65
CA GLY A 67 -2.05 0.21 -16.14
C GLY A 67 -1.45 -0.83 -15.23
N LYS A 68 -0.77 -0.43 -14.17
CA LYS A 68 -0.22 -1.36 -13.18
C LYS A 68 -1.16 -1.59 -12.00
N MET A 69 -2.18 -0.77 -11.87
CA MET A 69 -3.21 -0.98 -10.85
C MET A 69 -4.07 -2.17 -11.24
N GLU A 70 -4.17 -3.09 -10.31
CA GLU A 70 -4.95 -4.32 -10.48
C GLU A 70 -6.21 -4.23 -9.63
N THR A 71 -7.32 -4.70 -10.17
CA THR A 71 -8.54 -4.86 -9.36
C THR A 71 -8.35 -6.10 -8.49
N ASP A 72 -8.31 -5.90 -7.19
CA ASP A 72 -8.15 -6.98 -6.22
C ASP A 72 -8.94 -6.63 -4.96
N PRO A 73 -10.12 -7.22 -4.79
CA PRO A 73 -10.99 -6.87 -3.66
C PRO A 73 -10.40 -7.22 -2.28
N ARG A 74 -9.31 -7.98 -2.25
CA ARG A 74 -8.64 -8.28 -0.98
C ARG A 74 -7.78 -7.14 -0.47
N TYR A 75 -7.50 -6.14 -1.30
CA TYR A 75 -6.53 -5.08 -0.98
C TYR A 75 -7.15 -3.71 -0.95
N LEU A 76 -6.49 -2.83 -0.23
CA LEU A 76 -6.74 -1.40 -0.19
C LEU A 76 -5.43 -0.70 -0.57
N TYR A 77 -5.49 0.17 -1.57
CA TYR A 77 -4.34 0.97 -1.99
C TYR A 77 -4.46 2.37 -1.39
N ARG A 78 -3.36 2.89 -0.87
CA ARG A 78 -3.27 4.29 -0.47
C ARG A 78 -1.95 4.87 -0.95
N GLY A 79 -2.00 6.06 -1.53
CA GLY A 79 -0.82 6.70 -2.06
C GLY A 79 -0.77 8.19 -1.80
N ILE A 80 0.45 8.72 -1.81
CA ILE A 80 0.65 10.17 -1.68
C ILE A 80 0.28 10.84 -3.00
N GLU A 81 0.08 12.16 -2.93
CA GLU A 81 -0.13 12.96 -4.12
C GLU A 81 1.21 13.21 -4.80
N VAL A 82 1.28 12.92 -6.09
CA VAL A 82 2.49 13.17 -6.88
C VAL A 82 2.49 14.63 -7.30
N ARG A 83 3.63 15.27 -7.14
CA ARG A 83 3.80 16.68 -7.50
C ARG A 83 4.73 16.85 -8.69
#